data_c6f70e2ea27c30f4096216134ae45755
#
_entry.id   c6f70e2ea27c30f4096216134ae45755
#
_cell.length_a   1.000
_cell.length_b   1.000
_cell.length_c   1.000
_cell.angle_alpha   90.00
_cell.angle_beta   90.00
_cell.angle_gamma   90.00
#
_symmetry.space_group_name_H-M   'P 1'
#
loop_
_entity.id
_entity.type
_entity.pdbx_description
1 polymer ?
#
loop_
_entity_poly.entity_id
_entity_poly.type
_entity_poly.pdbx_seq_one_letter_code
_entity_poly.pdbx_strand_id
1 'polypeptide(L)'
;MKFLHTTTATIVACLFLLPACGPQYKKAQLKSLDTKTACYQETKNGITLSANTLNTKELGVVFGSKGRYLEKSGIIPVQISIANNSSETLQFDPTKINAPFAASKKVASVLSSNASRTASGIIVAGAFAFLLTGLAGALCGALYAITGQALWTLGFIPAASVLIITPTSSVYYYNKISSSNVALAHDIKTMSQAISIAPNQTLDTVLFLDKAQFNGTFFIPLNAPLSSTTFNIDLQK
;
A
#
# COMPACT_ATOMS: atom_id res chain seq x y z
N MET A 1 -36.12 17.74 -22.11
CA MET A 1 -36.09 17.02 -20.81
C MET A 1 -35.06 15.88 -20.73
N LYS A 2 -34.81 15.08 -21.77
CA LYS A 2 -33.84 13.96 -21.71
C LYS A 2 -32.37 14.37 -21.40
N PHE A 3 -31.92 15.55 -21.81
CA PHE A 3 -30.51 16.02 -21.60
C PHE A 3 -30.20 16.35 -20.13
N LEU A 4 -31.17 16.81 -19.33
CA LEU A 4 -30.94 17.16 -17.92
C LEU A 4 -30.76 15.92 -17.03
N HIS A 5 -31.47 14.83 -17.33
CA HIS A 5 -31.39 13.58 -16.58
C HIS A 5 -30.05 12.87 -16.80
N THR A 6 -29.48 12.96 -17.99
CA THR A 6 -28.16 12.36 -18.29
C THR A 6 -27.02 13.10 -17.57
N THR A 7 -27.06 14.43 -17.49
CA THR A 7 -26.00 15.21 -16.81
C THR A 7 -25.99 14.99 -15.29
N THR A 8 -27.15 14.95 -14.64
CA THR A 8 -27.26 14.68 -13.20
C THR A 8 -26.83 13.25 -12.85
N ALA A 9 -27.21 12.25 -13.65
CA ALA A 9 -26.80 10.86 -13.45
C ALA A 9 -25.28 10.70 -13.60
N THR A 10 -24.65 11.41 -14.53
CA THR A 10 -23.20 11.36 -14.75
C THR A 10 -22.44 12.00 -13.58
N ILE A 11 -22.89 13.13 -13.04
CA ILE A 11 -22.26 13.80 -11.89
C ILE A 11 -22.37 12.92 -10.64
N VAL A 12 -23.53 12.32 -10.39
CA VAL A 12 -23.73 11.40 -9.26
C VAL A 12 -22.86 10.15 -9.42
N ALA A 13 -22.77 9.57 -10.62
CA ALA A 13 -21.90 8.42 -10.89
C ALA A 13 -20.41 8.75 -10.70
N CYS A 14 -19.95 9.94 -11.12
CA CYS A 14 -18.58 10.39 -10.89
C CYS A 14 -18.28 10.58 -9.39
N LEU A 15 -19.23 11.06 -8.59
CA LEU A 15 -19.08 11.19 -7.14
C LEU A 15 -18.95 9.84 -6.44
N PHE A 16 -19.61 8.79 -6.94
CA PHE A 16 -19.48 7.42 -6.42
C PHE A 16 -18.18 6.74 -6.86
N LEU A 17 -17.56 7.15 -7.97
CA LEU A 17 -16.32 6.55 -8.47
C LEU A 17 -15.05 7.16 -7.84
N LEU A 18 -15.10 8.41 -7.36
CA LEU A 18 -13.96 9.08 -6.71
C LEU A 18 -13.42 8.33 -5.48
N PRO A 19 -14.25 7.67 -4.66
CA PRO A 19 -13.79 6.95 -3.49
C PRO A 19 -13.04 5.64 -3.78
N ALA A 20 -13.17 5.07 -4.97
CA ALA A 20 -12.58 3.75 -5.29
C ALA A 20 -11.06 3.79 -5.46
N CYS A 21 -10.45 4.96 -5.60
CA CYS A 21 -9.04 5.14 -5.96
C CYS A 21 -8.09 5.43 -4.79
N GLY A 22 -8.52 5.30 -3.53
CA GLY A 22 -7.64 5.47 -2.38
C GLY A 22 -6.58 4.35 -2.33
N PRO A 23 -5.27 4.68 -2.26
CA PRO A 23 -4.24 3.67 -2.12
C PRO A 23 -4.38 2.95 -0.78
N GLN A 24 -4.68 1.66 -0.82
CA GLN A 24 -4.76 0.79 0.35
C GLN A 24 -3.49 -0.05 0.42
N TYR A 25 -2.92 -0.15 1.62
CA TYR A 25 -1.98 -1.21 1.90
C TYR A 25 -2.74 -2.54 1.87
N LYS A 26 -2.29 -3.44 1.02
CA LYS A 26 -2.70 -4.85 1.06
C LYS A 26 -1.50 -5.63 1.52
N LYS A 27 -1.68 -6.52 2.48
CA LYS A 27 -0.62 -7.44 2.89
C LYS A 27 -0.09 -8.14 1.64
N ALA A 28 1.20 -7.96 1.39
CA ALA A 28 1.83 -8.52 0.23
C ALA A 28 1.79 -10.04 0.28
N GLN A 29 1.21 -10.65 -0.72
CA GLN A 29 1.52 -12.04 -1.03
C GLN A 29 2.82 -12.01 -1.83
N LEU A 30 3.94 -12.20 -1.14
CA LEU A 30 5.22 -12.39 -1.78
C LEU A 30 5.16 -13.72 -2.54
N LYS A 31 5.41 -13.66 -3.83
CA LYS A 31 5.63 -14.87 -4.61
C LYS A 31 7.03 -15.37 -4.29
N SER A 32 7.18 -16.66 -4.00
CA SER A 32 8.50 -17.25 -3.78
C SER A 32 9.41 -16.96 -4.96
N LEU A 33 10.68 -16.63 -4.65
CA LEU A 33 11.69 -16.35 -5.68
C LEU A 33 12.00 -17.65 -6.42
N ASP A 34 11.77 -17.64 -7.73
CA ASP A 34 12.19 -18.70 -8.63
C ASP A 34 13.70 -18.56 -8.92
N THR A 35 14.38 -19.68 -9.15
CA THR A 35 15.81 -19.73 -9.51
C THR A 35 16.19 -18.84 -10.68
N LYS A 36 15.22 -18.55 -11.59
CA LYS A 36 15.42 -17.71 -12.76
C LYS A 36 15.34 -16.21 -12.48
N THR A 37 14.73 -15.81 -11.37
CA THR A 37 14.47 -14.40 -11.02
C THR A 37 15.34 -13.89 -9.89
N ALA A 38 16.02 -14.78 -9.17
CA ALA A 38 16.92 -14.41 -8.09
C ALA A 38 18.25 -13.85 -8.64
N CYS A 39 18.65 -12.66 -8.15
CA CYS A 39 19.99 -12.11 -8.42
C CYS A 39 21.08 -12.89 -7.66
N TYR A 40 20.73 -13.48 -6.53
CA TYR A 40 21.59 -14.31 -5.72
C TYR A 40 20.85 -15.59 -5.33
N GLN A 41 21.56 -16.73 -5.42
CA GLN A 41 21.08 -18.01 -4.89
C GLN A 41 22.27 -18.85 -4.45
N GLU A 42 22.18 -19.41 -3.26
CA GLU A 42 23.16 -20.33 -2.70
C GLU A 42 22.46 -21.43 -1.87
N THR A 43 23.01 -22.63 -1.93
CA THR A 43 22.54 -23.76 -1.10
C THR A 43 23.68 -24.27 -0.24
N LYS A 44 23.48 -24.30 1.08
CA LYS A 44 24.39 -24.82 2.09
C LYS A 44 23.64 -25.66 3.11
N ASN A 45 24.14 -26.83 3.46
CA ASN A 45 23.59 -27.68 4.53
C ASN A 45 22.07 -27.96 4.38
N GLY A 46 21.58 -28.16 3.15
CA GLY A 46 20.14 -28.36 2.90
C GLY A 46 19.31 -27.07 2.98
N ILE A 47 19.91 -25.91 3.14
CA ILE A 47 19.22 -24.62 3.18
C ILE A 47 19.51 -23.88 1.87
N THR A 48 18.46 -23.52 1.14
CA THR A 48 18.58 -22.69 -0.06
C THR A 48 18.12 -21.28 0.26
N LEU A 49 19.01 -20.31 0.06
CA LEU A 49 18.73 -18.89 0.21
C LEU A 49 18.79 -18.23 -1.16
N SER A 50 17.70 -17.53 -1.51
CA SER A 50 17.59 -16.72 -2.73
C SER A 50 17.30 -15.28 -2.35
N ALA A 51 17.91 -14.32 -3.07
CA ALA A 51 17.67 -12.90 -2.85
C ALA A 51 17.52 -12.16 -4.18
N ASN A 52 16.66 -11.14 -4.19
CA ASN A 52 16.47 -10.26 -5.33
C ASN A 52 16.10 -8.86 -4.89
N THR A 53 16.60 -7.85 -5.59
CA THR A 53 16.17 -6.47 -5.41
C THR A 53 14.85 -6.25 -6.14
N LEU A 54 13.81 -5.83 -5.42
CA LEU A 54 12.51 -5.58 -6.03
C LEU A 54 12.54 -4.32 -6.89
N ASN A 55 12.15 -4.45 -8.15
CA ASN A 55 12.03 -3.32 -9.07
C ASN A 55 10.72 -2.55 -8.85
N THR A 56 10.60 -1.38 -9.47
CA THR A 56 9.43 -0.48 -9.32
C THR A 56 8.08 -1.14 -9.66
N LYS A 57 8.04 -2.09 -10.63
CA LYS A 57 6.81 -2.81 -11.00
C LYS A 57 6.43 -3.81 -9.91
N GLU A 58 7.40 -4.59 -9.44
CA GLU A 58 7.23 -5.56 -8.36
C GLU A 58 6.80 -4.89 -7.06
N LEU A 59 7.42 -3.74 -6.73
CA LEU A 59 7.03 -2.92 -5.59
C LEU A 59 5.58 -2.44 -5.68
N GLY A 60 5.10 -2.13 -6.89
CA GLY A 60 3.71 -1.80 -7.14
C GLY A 60 2.75 -2.96 -6.88
N VAL A 61 3.17 -4.18 -7.17
CA VAL A 61 2.39 -5.40 -6.91
C VAL A 61 2.40 -5.73 -5.40
N VAL A 62 3.57 -5.68 -4.78
CA VAL A 62 3.77 -6.08 -3.38
C VAL A 62 3.21 -5.05 -2.39
N PHE A 63 3.48 -3.76 -2.59
CA PHE A 63 3.14 -2.68 -1.66
C PHE A 63 2.11 -1.68 -2.21
N GLY A 64 1.52 -1.97 -3.37
CA GLY A 64 0.58 -1.08 -4.05
C GLY A 64 1.27 0.18 -4.60
N SER A 65 0.48 1.20 -4.91
CA SER A 65 0.98 2.42 -5.58
C SER A 65 2.08 3.16 -4.79
N LYS A 66 2.15 2.99 -3.48
CA LYS A 66 3.15 3.60 -2.60
C LYS A 66 4.52 2.91 -2.66
N GLY A 67 4.57 1.63 -3.00
CA GLY A 67 5.83 0.89 -3.14
C GLY A 67 6.83 1.56 -4.06
N ARG A 68 6.37 2.20 -5.13
CA ARG A 68 7.21 2.97 -6.07
C ARG A 68 8.04 4.10 -5.44
N TYR A 69 7.61 4.60 -4.29
CA TYR A 69 8.29 5.71 -3.62
C TYR A 69 9.41 5.25 -2.69
N LEU A 70 9.53 3.95 -2.40
CA LEU A 70 10.60 3.41 -1.55
C LEU A 70 11.97 3.78 -2.10
N GLU A 71 12.22 3.46 -3.37
CA GLU A 71 13.51 3.74 -4.01
C GLU A 71 13.84 5.24 -4.05
N LYS A 72 12.82 6.09 -4.39
CA LYS A 72 12.95 7.55 -4.37
C LYS A 72 13.25 8.11 -2.98
N SER A 73 12.83 7.39 -1.94
CA SER A 73 13.09 7.74 -0.54
C SER A 73 14.41 7.18 -0.01
N GLY A 74 15.25 6.62 -0.89
CA GLY A 74 16.53 6.04 -0.51
C GLY A 74 16.39 4.73 0.26
N ILE A 75 15.38 3.92 -0.04
CA ILE A 75 15.16 2.59 0.54
C ILE A 75 15.27 1.55 -0.57
N ILE A 76 16.13 0.55 -0.38
CA ILE A 76 16.28 -0.61 -1.26
C ILE A 76 15.51 -1.78 -0.65
N PRO A 77 14.37 -2.19 -1.22
CA PRO A 77 13.67 -3.38 -0.80
C PRO A 77 14.28 -4.61 -1.44
N VAL A 78 14.73 -5.55 -0.61
CA VAL A 78 15.31 -6.82 -1.02
C VAL A 78 14.38 -7.95 -0.58
N GLN A 79 13.85 -8.69 -1.53
CA GLN A 79 13.12 -9.91 -1.25
C GLN A 79 14.10 -11.03 -0.95
N ILE A 80 13.84 -11.79 0.11
CA ILE A 80 14.58 -12.98 0.50
C ILE A 80 13.63 -14.15 0.58
N SER A 81 14.04 -15.27 0.02
CA SER A 81 13.38 -16.57 0.12
C SER A 81 14.33 -17.57 0.74
N ILE A 82 13.94 -18.18 1.85
CA ILE A 82 14.74 -19.17 2.59
C ILE A 82 13.95 -20.49 2.57
N ALA A 83 14.40 -21.46 1.78
CA ALA A 83 13.85 -22.80 1.77
C ALA A 83 14.68 -23.72 2.69
N ASN A 84 14.03 -24.25 3.70
CA ASN A 84 14.64 -25.17 4.65
C ASN A 84 14.39 -26.63 4.22
N ASN A 85 15.32 -27.20 3.48
CA ASN A 85 15.30 -28.61 3.10
C ASN A 85 16.16 -29.49 4.05
N SER A 86 16.58 -28.92 5.21
CA SER A 86 17.26 -29.68 6.26
C SER A 86 16.26 -30.38 7.18
N SER A 87 16.74 -31.26 8.04
CA SER A 87 15.92 -31.93 9.06
C SER A 87 15.71 -31.11 10.33
N GLU A 88 16.35 -29.94 10.45
CA GLU A 88 16.30 -29.10 11.66
C GLU A 88 15.43 -27.85 11.46
N THR A 89 14.85 -27.37 12.54
CA THR A 89 14.15 -26.06 12.53
C THR A 89 15.18 -24.94 12.56
N LEU A 90 15.10 -24.03 11.57
CA LEU A 90 15.97 -22.87 11.48
C LEU A 90 15.39 -21.67 12.21
N GLN A 91 16.27 -20.84 12.76
CA GLN A 91 15.94 -19.53 13.33
C GLN A 91 16.50 -18.45 12.39
N PHE A 92 15.60 -17.69 11.80
CA PHE A 92 15.92 -16.48 11.04
C PHE A 92 15.66 -15.27 11.92
N ASP A 93 16.70 -14.54 12.27
CA ASP A 93 16.63 -13.34 13.10
C ASP A 93 17.13 -12.12 12.33
N PRO A 94 16.24 -11.26 11.84
CA PRO A 94 16.62 -10.07 11.09
C PRO A 94 17.54 -9.13 11.86
N THR A 95 17.50 -9.13 13.20
CA THR A 95 18.34 -8.25 14.02
C THR A 95 19.82 -8.66 14.02
N LYS A 96 20.11 -9.90 13.63
CA LYS A 96 21.49 -10.44 13.52
C LYS A 96 22.09 -10.28 12.12
N ILE A 97 21.31 -9.79 11.16
CA ILE A 97 21.81 -9.54 9.81
C ILE A 97 22.71 -8.32 9.84
N ASN A 98 23.93 -8.47 9.33
CA ASN A 98 24.85 -7.34 9.17
C ASN A 98 24.52 -6.57 7.88
N ALA A 99 23.47 -5.76 7.93
CA ALA A 99 23.03 -4.91 6.83
C ALA A 99 22.58 -3.54 7.35
N PRO A 100 22.74 -2.47 6.57
CA PRO A 100 22.27 -1.14 6.93
C PRO A 100 20.75 -1.07 6.70
N PHE A 101 19.96 -1.41 7.71
CA PHE A 101 18.52 -1.34 7.62
C PHE A 101 17.99 0.10 7.59
N ALA A 102 17.03 0.37 6.73
CA ALA A 102 16.26 1.59 6.78
C ALA A 102 15.42 1.63 8.07
N ALA A 103 15.36 2.79 8.71
CA ALA A 103 14.54 2.95 9.92
C ALA A 103 13.08 2.59 9.65
N SER A 104 12.49 1.71 10.46
CA SER A 104 11.11 1.23 10.32
C SER A 104 10.10 2.37 10.21
N LYS A 105 10.33 3.47 10.96
CA LYS A 105 9.52 4.70 10.89
C LYS A 105 9.59 5.37 9.51
N LYS A 106 10.76 5.39 8.85
CA LYS A 106 10.96 5.90 7.49
C LYS A 106 10.19 5.05 6.48
N VAL A 107 10.32 3.71 6.56
CA VAL A 107 9.58 2.76 5.69
C VAL A 107 8.07 2.95 5.86
N ALA A 108 7.59 2.97 7.11
CA ALA A 108 6.18 3.17 7.42
C ALA A 108 5.66 4.50 6.85
N SER A 109 6.41 5.60 6.97
CA SER A 109 5.99 6.92 6.47
C SER A 109 5.85 6.96 4.94
N VAL A 110 6.69 6.21 4.21
CA VAL A 110 6.64 6.12 2.74
C VAL A 110 5.46 5.27 2.28
N LEU A 111 5.22 4.14 2.94
CA LEU A 111 4.17 3.19 2.55
C LEU A 111 2.80 3.59 3.09
N SER A 112 2.72 4.36 4.17
CA SER A 112 1.45 4.80 4.75
C SER A 112 0.73 5.80 3.85
N SER A 113 -0.59 5.84 3.98
CA SER A 113 -1.44 6.84 3.35
C SER A 113 -1.88 7.88 4.39
N ASN A 114 -1.90 9.15 4.00
CA ASN A 114 -2.38 10.20 4.89
C ASN A 114 -3.91 10.20 4.93
N ALA A 115 -4.48 9.54 5.93
CA ALA A 115 -5.92 9.38 6.11
C ALA A 115 -6.63 10.74 6.24
N SER A 116 -6.07 11.67 7.00
CA SER A 116 -6.63 13.00 7.19
C SER A 116 -6.67 13.78 5.88
N ARG A 117 -5.56 13.78 5.11
CA ARG A 117 -5.49 14.49 3.83
C ARG A 117 -6.47 13.92 2.80
N THR A 118 -6.64 12.61 2.78
CA THR A 118 -7.60 11.95 1.87
C THR A 118 -9.04 12.29 2.27
N ALA A 119 -9.38 12.22 3.56
CA ALA A 119 -10.69 12.58 4.07
C ALA A 119 -11.01 14.05 3.81
N SER A 120 -10.06 14.97 4.07
CA SER A 120 -10.22 16.39 3.78
C SER A 120 -10.43 16.66 2.28
N GLY A 121 -9.71 15.95 1.41
CA GLY A 121 -9.91 16.04 -0.05
C GLY A 121 -11.33 15.65 -0.48
N ILE A 122 -11.90 14.61 0.13
CA ILE A 122 -13.28 14.17 -0.13
C ILE A 122 -14.27 15.24 0.33
N ILE A 123 -14.08 15.83 1.51
CA ILE A 123 -14.96 16.89 2.04
C ILE A 123 -14.91 18.11 1.12
N VAL A 124 -13.72 18.55 0.70
CA VAL A 124 -13.57 19.70 -0.20
C VAL A 124 -14.25 19.44 -1.54
N ALA A 125 -14.04 18.26 -2.14
CA ALA A 125 -14.69 17.89 -3.39
C ALA A 125 -16.22 17.87 -3.26
N GLY A 126 -16.75 17.34 -2.15
CA GLY A 126 -18.17 17.34 -1.86
C GLY A 126 -18.76 18.75 -1.66
N ALA A 127 -18.05 19.63 -0.96
CA ALA A 127 -18.45 21.02 -0.79
C ALA A 127 -18.50 21.77 -2.14
N PHE A 128 -17.54 21.50 -3.03
CA PHE A 128 -17.52 22.08 -4.38
C PHE A 128 -18.71 21.57 -5.22
N ALA A 129 -19.00 20.28 -5.17
CA ALA A 129 -20.15 19.70 -5.84
C ALA A 129 -21.47 20.27 -5.29
N PHE A 130 -21.58 20.49 -3.97
CA PHE A 130 -22.72 21.11 -3.34
C PHE A 130 -22.93 22.56 -3.81
N LEU A 131 -21.87 23.36 -3.89
CA LEU A 131 -21.95 24.74 -4.39
C LEU A 131 -22.43 24.78 -5.83
N LEU A 132 -21.91 23.90 -6.71
CA LEU A 132 -22.30 23.84 -8.10
C LEU A 132 -23.78 23.42 -8.26
N THR A 133 -24.23 22.42 -7.50
CA THR A 133 -25.62 21.98 -7.54
C THR A 133 -26.57 22.97 -6.88
N GLY A 134 -26.13 23.67 -5.83
CA GLY A 134 -26.88 24.75 -5.18
C GLY A 134 -27.08 25.95 -6.12
N LEU A 135 -26.03 26.36 -6.85
CA LEU A 135 -26.11 27.40 -7.88
C LEU A 135 -27.09 27.00 -9.02
N ALA A 136 -27.03 25.76 -9.48
CA ALA A 136 -27.98 25.26 -10.49
C ALA A 136 -29.39 25.26 -9.98
N GLY A 137 -29.61 24.89 -8.70
CA GLY A 137 -30.93 24.96 -8.06
C GLY A 137 -31.44 26.39 -7.94
N ALA A 138 -30.62 27.34 -7.58
CA ALA A 138 -30.96 28.77 -7.49
C ALA A 138 -31.36 29.34 -8.88
N LEU A 139 -30.58 28.98 -9.92
CA LEU A 139 -30.93 29.38 -11.30
C LEU A 139 -32.24 28.77 -11.78
N CYS A 140 -32.51 27.50 -11.47
CA CYS A 140 -33.79 26.85 -11.79
C CYS A 140 -34.95 27.50 -11.02
N GLY A 141 -34.73 27.90 -9.76
CA GLY A 141 -35.71 28.62 -8.96
C GLY A 141 -36.06 30.00 -9.53
N ALA A 142 -35.05 30.75 -9.99
CA ALA A 142 -35.24 32.04 -10.65
C ALA A 142 -36.00 31.88 -11.98
N LEU A 143 -35.67 30.85 -12.77
CA LEU A 143 -36.42 30.53 -14.01
C LEU A 143 -37.88 30.15 -13.72
N TYR A 144 -38.15 29.42 -12.64
CA TYR A 144 -39.51 29.13 -12.19
C TYR A 144 -40.32 30.40 -11.88
N ALA A 145 -39.69 31.32 -11.15
CA ALA A 145 -40.34 32.62 -10.82
C ALA A 145 -40.73 33.42 -12.09
N ILE A 146 -39.94 33.25 -13.17
CA ILE A 146 -40.16 33.95 -14.44
C ILE A 146 -41.16 33.18 -15.34
N THR A 147 -41.05 31.86 -15.40
CA THR A 147 -41.75 31.00 -16.39
C THR A 147 -42.93 30.23 -15.81
N GLY A 148 -43.09 30.17 -14.49
CA GLY A 148 -44.15 29.41 -13.81
C GLY A 148 -43.96 27.87 -13.89
N GLN A 149 -42.78 27.39 -14.35
CA GLN A 149 -42.53 25.95 -14.49
C GLN A 149 -41.70 25.40 -13.31
N ALA A 150 -42.14 24.27 -12.73
CA ALA A 150 -41.56 23.65 -11.55
C ALA A 150 -40.22 22.92 -11.83
N LEU A 151 -39.21 23.63 -12.31
CA LEU A 151 -37.86 23.06 -12.59
C LEU A 151 -36.95 23.10 -11.39
N TRP A 152 -37.28 23.86 -10.33
CA TRP A 152 -36.42 24.06 -9.14
C TRP A 152 -36.16 22.80 -8.33
N THR A 153 -37.08 21.81 -8.34
CA THR A 153 -36.92 20.53 -7.64
C THR A 153 -35.75 19.71 -8.15
N LEU A 154 -35.39 19.86 -9.43
CA LEU A 154 -34.28 19.12 -10.05
C LEU A 154 -32.88 19.53 -9.55
N GLY A 155 -32.73 20.75 -9.00
CA GLY A 155 -31.48 21.24 -8.44
C GLY A 155 -31.28 20.92 -6.96
N PHE A 156 -32.36 20.86 -6.17
CA PHE A 156 -32.29 20.66 -4.71
C PHE A 156 -32.02 19.21 -4.32
N ILE A 157 -32.58 18.22 -5.02
CA ILE A 157 -32.39 16.80 -4.71
C ILE A 157 -30.91 16.38 -4.81
N PRO A 158 -30.18 16.69 -5.89
CA PRO A 158 -28.77 16.38 -5.97
C PRO A 158 -27.93 17.06 -4.88
N ALA A 159 -28.23 18.33 -4.54
CA ALA A 159 -27.52 19.07 -3.51
C ALA A 159 -27.67 18.44 -2.12
N ALA A 160 -28.91 18.05 -1.75
CA ALA A 160 -29.16 17.36 -0.50
C ALA A 160 -28.43 16.00 -0.40
N SER A 161 -28.37 15.24 -1.50
CA SER A 161 -27.66 13.96 -1.56
C SER A 161 -26.16 14.13 -1.32
N VAL A 162 -25.53 15.15 -1.90
CA VAL A 162 -24.11 15.45 -1.70
C VAL A 162 -23.81 15.79 -0.24
N LEU A 163 -24.70 16.55 0.42
CA LEU A 163 -24.53 16.93 1.82
C LEU A 163 -24.49 15.74 2.79
N ILE A 164 -25.28 14.70 2.52
CA ILE A 164 -25.37 13.51 3.38
C ILE A 164 -24.23 12.52 3.07
N ILE A 165 -23.94 12.27 1.79
CA ILE A 165 -23.00 11.22 1.37
C ILE A 165 -21.55 11.62 1.65
N THR A 166 -21.18 12.90 1.49
CA THR A 166 -19.78 13.32 1.58
C THR A 166 -19.17 13.13 2.98
N PRO A 167 -19.81 13.55 4.10
CA PRO A 167 -19.29 13.31 5.43
C PRO A 167 -19.16 11.80 5.75
N THR A 168 -20.17 11.02 5.41
CA THR A 168 -20.19 9.58 5.66
C THR A 168 -19.06 8.87 4.91
N SER A 169 -18.86 9.22 3.64
CA SER A 169 -17.75 8.70 2.83
C SER A 169 -16.40 9.08 3.41
N SER A 170 -16.20 10.33 3.83
CA SER A 170 -14.92 10.79 4.38
C SER A 170 -14.55 10.04 5.66
N VAL A 171 -15.50 9.79 6.57
CA VAL A 171 -15.30 9.00 7.79
C VAL A 171 -14.97 7.54 7.45
N TYR A 172 -15.69 6.94 6.52
CA TYR A 172 -15.43 5.58 6.05
C TYR A 172 -14.01 5.45 5.51
N TYR A 173 -13.58 6.35 4.62
CA TYR A 173 -12.23 6.32 4.05
C TYR A 173 -11.15 6.63 5.08
N TYR A 174 -11.39 7.56 6.00
CA TYR A 174 -10.48 7.82 7.10
C TYR A 174 -10.23 6.54 7.91
N ASN A 175 -11.28 5.86 8.34
CA ASN A 175 -11.18 4.63 9.13
C ASN A 175 -10.49 3.51 8.34
N LYS A 176 -10.82 3.35 7.07
CA LYS A 176 -10.23 2.33 6.18
C LYS A 176 -8.74 2.56 5.94
N ILE A 177 -8.29 3.81 5.73
CA ILE A 177 -6.88 4.14 5.56
C ILE A 177 -6.15 4.01 6.91
N SER A 178 -6.76 4.44 8.01
CA SER A 178 -6.19 4.32 9.34
C SER A 178 -5.95 2.86 9.73
N SER A 179 -6.94 1.99 9.54
CA SER A 179 -6.79 0.54 9.80
C SER A 179 -5.73 -0.11 8.90
N SER A 180 -5.64 0.31 7.64
CA SER A 180 -4.61 -0.12 6.70
C SER A 180 -3.20 0.31 7.15
N ASN A 181 -3.04 1.51 7.69
CA ASN A 181 -1.76 1.99 8.24
C ASN A 181 -1.37 1.24 9.52
N VAL A 182 -2.33 0.87 10.37
CA VAL A 182 -2.10 0.03 11.56
C VAL A 182 -1.62 -1.36 11.15
N ALA A 183 -2.27 -1.98 10.16
CA ALA A 183 -1.86 -3.28 9.63
C ALA A 183 -0.43 -3.22 9.04
N LEU A 184 -0.10 -2.17 8.28
CA LEU A 184 1.24 -1.94 7.77
C LEU A 184 2.27 -1.82 8.88
N ALA A 185 2.00 -1.03 9.93
CA ALA A 185 2.91 -0.87 11.06
C ALA A 185 3.14 -2.19 11.80
N HIS A 186 2.09 -2.99 11.96
CA HIS A 186 2.18 -4.34 12.54
C HIS A 186 3.04 -5.26 11.66
N ASP A 187 2.81 -5.30 10.34
CA ASP A 187 3.57 -6.14 9.42
C ASP A 187 5.07 -5.76 9.42
N ILE A 188 5.40 -4.46 9.38
CA ILE A 188 6.79 -4.00 9.48
C ILE A 188 7.44 -4.42 10.81
N LYS A 189 6.70 -4.33 11.92
CA LYS A 189 7.19 -4.78 13.23
C LYS A 189 7.42 -6.30 13.26
N THR A 190 6.52 -7.08 12.69
CA THR A 190 6.63 -8.54 12.60
C THR A 190 7.82 -8.96 11.73
N MET A 191 8.12 -8.23 10.65
CA MET A 191 9.29 -8.47 9.81
C MET A 191 10.63 -8.26 10.54
N SER A 192 10.65 -7.60 11.69
CA SER A 192 11.84 -7.41 12.52
C SER A 192 11.96 -8.40 13.68
N GLN A 193 11.08 -9.38 13.78
CA GLN A 193 11.11 -10.42 14.82
C GLN A 193 11.79 -11.70 14.30
N ALA A 194 12.36 -12.47 15.24
CA ALA A 194 12.91 -13.78 14.91
C ALA A 194 11.78 -14.74 14.50
N ILE A 195 12.00 -15.48 13.42
CA ILE A 195 11.04 -16.39 12.80
C ILE A 195 11.66 -17.80 12.76
N SER A 196 10.88 -18.79 13.18
CA SER A 196 11.25 -20.21 13.06
C SER A 196 10.77 -20.75 11.72
N ILE A 197 11.65 -21.45 11.00
CA ILE A 197 11.38 -22.09 9.72
C ILE A 197 11.49 -23.60 9.91
N ALA A 198 10.38 -24.32 9.92
CA ALA A 198 10.36 -25.76 10.09
C ALA A 198 10.98 -26.48 8.87
N PRO A 199 11.39 -27.76 9.00
CA PRO A 199 11.82 -28.58 7.88
C PRO A 199 10.78 -28.57 6.73
N ASN A 200 11.25 -28.52 5.50
CA ASN A 200 10.45 -28.45 4.27
C ASN A 200 9.53 -27.20 4.16
N GLN A 201 9.80 -26.15 4.93
CA GLN A 201 9.10 -24.88 4.80
C GLN A 201 9.96 -23.82 4.10
N THR A 202 9.29 -22.88 3.46
CA THR A 202 9.90 -21.70 2.84
C THR A 202 9.39 -20.44 3.53
N LEU A 203 10.32 -19.54 3.88
CA LEU A 203 10.03 -18.20 4.37
C LEU A 203 10.31 -17.21 3.25
N ASP A 204 9.29 -16.45 2.83
CA ASP A 204 9.44 -15.32 1.94
C ASP A 204 9.25 -14.01 2.73
N THR A 205 10.23 -13.12 2.67
CA THR A 205 10.22 -11.84 3.40
C THR A 205 10.89 -10.73 2.60
N VAL A 206 10.70 -9.47 3.01
CA VAL A 206 11.37 -8.31 2.41
C VAL A 206 12.17 -7.58 3.47
N LEU A 207 13.44 -7.33 3.18
CA LEU A 207 14.30 -6.46 3.95
C LEU A 207 14.34 -5.07 3.33
N PHE A 208 14.30 -4.03 4.16
CA PHE A 208 14.39 -2.65 3.72
C PHE A 208 15.75 -2.07 4.09
N LEU A 209 16.63 -1.92 3.10
CA LEU A 209 18.00 -1.44 3.30
C LEU A 209 18.08 0.07 3.04
N ASP A 210 18.98 0.76 3.75
CA ASP A 210 19.26 2.17 3.50
C ASP A 210 20.24 2.30 2.32
N LYS A 211 19.78 2.92 1.24
CA LYS A 211 20.55 3.08 -0.01
C LYS A 211 21.85 3.85 0.19
N ALA A 212 21.90 4.80 1.12
CA ALA A 212 23.06 5.64 1.35
C ALA A 212 24.20 4.87 2.02
N GLN A 213 23.90 3.81 2.76
CA GLN A 213 24.89 3.02 3.53
C GLN A 213 25.13 1.64 2.92
N PHE A 214 24.28 1.21 1.98
CA PHE A 214 24.36 -0.12 1.40
C PHE A 214 25.45 -0.18 0.32
N ASN A 215 26.41 -1.09 0.49
CA ASN A 215 27.55 -1.31 -0.42
C ASN A 215 27.36 -2.51 -1.37
N GLY A 216 26.16 -3.07 -1.44
CA GLY A 216 25.84 -4.21 -2.31
C GLY A 216 25.93 -5.57 -1.64
N THR A 217 26.61 -5.70 -0.50
CA THR A 217 26.83 -6.97 0.19
C THR A 217 26.31 -6.97 1.62
N PHE A 218 25.83 -8.12 2.11
CA PHE A 218 25.44 -8.31 3.51
C PHE A 218 25.42 -9.81 3.88
N PHE A 219 25.40 -10.09 5.19
CA PHE A 219 25.44 -11.45 5.70
C PHE A 219 24.13 -11.81 6.40
N ILE A 220 23.62 -13.01 6.12
CA ILE A 220 22.48 -13.58 6.81
C ILE A 220 22.92 -14.82 7.59
N PRO A 221 22.97 -14.76 8.93
CA PRO A 221 23.16 -15.93 9.76
C PRO A 221 21.84 -16.65 9.96
N LEU A 222 21.83 -17.95 9.71
CA LEU A 222 20.74 -18.85 10.03
C LEU A 222 21.24 -19.84 11.09
N ASN A 223 20.53 -19.91 12.21
CA ASN A 223 20.91 -20.78 13.32
C ASN A 223 19.95 -21.98 13.39
N ALA A 224 20.53 -23.16 13.50
CA ALA A 224 19.83 -24.36 13.88
C ALA A 224 20.37 -24.85 15.24
N PRO A 225 19.68 -25.74 15.96
CA PRO A 225 20.09 -26.21 17.28
C PRO A 225 21.51 -26.79 17.31
N LEU A 226 21.94 -27.45 16.25
CA LEU A 226 23.23 -28.11 16.15
C LEU A 226 24.20 -27.45 15.16
N SER A 227 23.73 -26.47 14.38
CA SER A 227 24.54 -25.86 13.32
C SER A 227 24.21 -24.39 13.14
N SER A 228 25.18 -23.64 12.62
CA SER A 228 25.00 -22.26 12.18
C SER A 228 25.50 -22.13 10.75
N THR A 229 24.69 -21.58 9.87
CA THR A 229 25.04 -21.36 8.47
C THR A 229 24.95 -19.88 8.14
N THR A 230 26.03 -19.32 7.60
CA THR A 230 26.05 -17.92 7.17
C THR A 230 26.11 -17.83 5.64
N PHE A 231 25.23 -17.01 5.09
CA PHE A 231 25.19 -16.68 3.67
C PHE A 231 25.74 -15.27 3.45
N ASN A 232 26.65 -15.14 2.47
CA ASN A 232 27.18 -13.84 2.04
C ASN A 232 26.49 -13.46 0.74
N ILE A 233 25.60 -12.49 0.81
CA ILE A 233 24.76 -12.05 -0.31
C ILE A 233 25.44 -10.89 -1.01
N ASP A 234 25.66 -11.02 -2.32
CA ASP A 234 26.14 -9.99 -3.21
C ASP A 234 25.07 -9.69 -4.25
N LEU A 235 24.50 -8.48 -4.22
CA LEU A 235 23.45 -8.02 -5.12
C LEU A 235 23.98 -7.14 -6.27
N GLN A 236 25.30 -7.02 -6.43
CA GLN A 236 25.93 -6.22 -7.50
C GLN A 236 26.23 -7.02 -8.77
N LYS A 237 25.96 -8.34 -8.77
CA LYS A 237 26.18 -9.23 -9.91
C LYS A 237 25.08 -9.22 -10.91
#